data_ebec3400866b0142c35eff1837d10859
#
_entry.id   ebec3400866b0142c35eff1837d10859
#
_cell.length_a   1.000
_cell.length_b   1.000
_cell.length_c   1.000
_cell.angle_alpha   90.00
_cell.angle_beta   90.00
_cell.angle_gamma   90.00
#
_symmetry.space_group_name_H-M   'P 1'
#
loop_
_entity.id
_entity.type
_entity.pdbx_description
1 polymer ?
#
loop_
_entity_poly.entity_id
_entity_poly.type
_entity_poly.pdbx_seq_one_letter_code
_entity_poly.pdbx_strand_id
1 'polypeptide(L)'
;MSAPQDVNFKKTAAAETQYSTGAQRDSRSGKGAFHWMPWDAVFCVSNIYELGNKGRSKTGDGNDRNWENGMPLIDFLHSALNHITAHIAGDRSEPHISQAIWNLLNYLQTSIWVILGSRPKELNKLPNHRGNWKPGDESPSPLSPREIEWLTFKGVLPKTPDLGLGNYQLRAETAGLGGKPKPFVEDEDIA
;
A
#
# COMPACT_ATOMS: atom_id res chain seq x y z
N MET A 1 -10.19 41.58 -5.81
CA MET A 1 -9.50 40.72 -4.81
C MET A 1 -10.59 39.99 -4.05
N SER A 2 -10.84 38.71 -4.36
CA SER A 2 -11.80 37.88 -3.63
C SER A 2 -11.16 37.39 -2.35
N ALA A 3 -11.91 37.47 -1.24
CA ALA A 3 -11.48 36.98 0.06
C ALA A 3 -11.15 35.48 0.02
N PRO A 4 -10.18 34.99 0.80
CA PRO A 4 -9.91 33.56 0.87
C PRO A 4 -11.12 32.83 1.40
N GLN A 5 -11.55 31.77 0.71
CA GLN A 5 -12.65 30.92 1.17
C GLN A 5 -12.22 30.24 2.46
N ASP A 6 -13.00 30.41 3.52
CA ASP A 6 -12.86 29.70 4.79
C ASP A 6 -12.90 28.20 4.53
N VAL A 7 -11.77 27.54 4.69
CA VAL A 7 -11.67 26.07 4.66
C VAL A 7 -12.31 25.55 5.94
N ASN A 8 -13.58 25.19 5.83
CA ASN A 8 -14.35 24.65 6.95
C ASN A 8 -13.89 23.23 7.25
N PHE A 9 -12.92 23.09 8.18
CA PHE A 9 -12.51 21.78 8.69
C PHE A 9 -13.70 21.18 9.45
N LYS A 10 -14.33 20.15 8.89
CA LYS A 10 -15.32 19.36 9.60
C LYS A 10 -14.65 18.75 10.83
N LYS A 11 -14.92 19.29 12.01
CA LYS A 11 -14.65 18.62 13.28
C LYS A 11 -15.48 17.33 13.29
N THR A 12 -14.82 16.19 13.07
CA THR A 12 -15.38 14.91 13.45
C THR A 12 -15.42 14.85 14.97
N ALA A 13 -16.54 14.42 15.54
CA ALA A 13 -16.73 14.29 16.99
C ALA A 13 -15.90 13.13 17.59
N ALA A 14 -14.61 13.07 17.29
CA ALA A 14 -13.66 12.14 17.87
C ALA A 14 -13.24 12.71 19.23
N ALA A 15 -13.08 11.85 20.24
CA ALA A 15 -12.64 12.22 21.58
C ALA A 15 -11.40 13.14 21.49
N GLU A 16 -11.49 14.33 22.08
CA GLU A 16 -10.38 15.28 22.16
C GLU A 16 -9.41 14.83 23.26
N THR A 17 -8.12 14.82 22.96
CA THR A 17 -7.08 14.62 23.97
C THR A 17 -6.76 15.96 24.61
N GLN A 18 -6.96 16.07 25.93
CA GLN A 18 -6.62 17.25 26.72
C GLN A 18 -5.28 17.02 27.42
N TYR A 19 -4.35 17.94 27.23
CA TYR A 19 -3.03 17.91 27.87
C TYR A 19 -3.04 18.68 29.20
N SER A 20 -2.12 18.33 30.11
CA SER A 20 -1.96 19.03 31.42
C SER A 20 -1.68 20.53 31.28
N THR A 21 -1.19 20.97 30.12
CA THR A 21 -0.98 22.37 29.75
C THR A 21 -2.25 23.13 29.36
N GLY A 22 -3.39 22.44 29.30
CA GLY A 22 -4.66 22.99 28.82
C GLY A 22 -4.80 22.94 27.27
N ALA A 23 -3.79 22.51 26.54
CA ALA A 23 -3.90 22.33 25.09
C ALA A 23 -4.85 21.17 24.77
N GLN A 24 -5.58 21.29 23.66
CA GLN A 24 -6.51 20.27 23.17
C GLN A 24 -6.11 19.86 21.76
N ARG A 25 -6.29 18.59 21.44
CA ARG A 25 -6.04 18.01 20.12
C ARG A 25 -7.05 16.91 19.81
N ASP A 26 -7.42 16.82 18.53
CA ASP A 26 -8.20 15.68 18.04
C ASP A 26 -7.49 14.35 18.32
N SER A 27 -8.27 13.29 18.57
CA SER A 27 -7.76 11.94 18.77
C SER A 27 -6.81 11.54 17.65
N ARG A 28 -5.78 10.77 18.01
CA ARG A 28 -4.84 10.13 17.05
C ARG A 28 -5.41 8.87 16.43
N SER A 29 -6.54 8.37 16.94
CA SER A 29 -7.17 7.16 16.41
C SER A 29 -7.33 7.25 14.89
N GLY A 30 -6.90 6.22 14.20
CA GLY A 30 -7.00 6.15 12.75
C GLY A 30 -6.01 6.99 11.93
N LYS A 31 -5.15 7.80 12.54
CA LYS A 31 -4.20 8.68 11.81
C LYS A 31 -2.88 8.02 11.43
N GLY A 32 -2.69 6.74 11.76
CA GLY A 32 -1.43 6.01 11.54
C GLY A 32 -0.36 6.35 12.58
N ALA A 33 0.54 5.41 12.81
CA ALA A 33 1.62 5.51 13.79
C ALA A 33 2.95 5.90 13.14
N PHE A 34 2.97 6.99 12.39
CA PHE A 34 4.16 7.45 11.65
C PHE A 34 5.38 7.65 12.54
N HIS A 35 5.19 7.95 13.83
CA HIS A 35 6.29 8.12 14.80
C HIS A 35 6.97 6.80 15.19
N TRP A 36 6.37 5.65 14.86
CA TRP A 36 6.97 4.32 15.05
C TRP A 36 7.70 3.82 13.82
N MET A 37 7.65 4.55 12.71
CA MET A 37 8.35 4.14 11.49
C MET A 37 9.87 4.25 11.69
N PRO A 38 10.64 3.27 11.18
CA PRO A 38 12.09 3.30 11.19
C PRO A 38 12.59 4.31 10.13
N TRP A 39 12.63 5.58 10.48
CA TRP A 39 12.86 6.67 9.52
C TRP A 39 14.20 6.57 8.79
N ASP A 40 15.25 6.04 9.42
CA ASP A 40 16.54 5.82 8.74
C ASP A 40 16.41 4.82 7.59
N ALA A 41 15.65 3.73 7.81
CA ALA A 41 15.35 2.77 6.74
C ALA A 41 14.47 3.38 5.64
N VAL A 42 13.47 4.18 6.00
CA VAL A 42 12.63 4.92 5.04
C VAL A 42 13.49 5.87 4.21
N PHE A 43 14.44 6.56 4.83
CA PHE A 43 15.38 7.44 4.13
C PHE A 43 16.26 6.67 3.12
N CYS A 44 16.78 5.50 3.49
CA CYS A 44 17.53 4.64 2.56
C CYS A 44 16.69 4.27 1.33
N VAL A 45 15.41 3.95 1.53
CA VAL A 45 14.50 3.61 0.41
C VAL A 45 14.19 4.85 -0.44
N SER A 46 14.04 6.04 0.17
CA SER A 46 13.78 7.27 -0.57
C SER A 46 14.90 7.61 -1.56
N ASN A 47 16.16 7.29 -1.21
CA ASN A 47 17.29 7.47 -2.11
C ASN A 47 17.19 6.60 -3.38
N ILE A 48 16.55 5.42 -3.29
CA ILE A 48 16.31 4.59 -4.48
C ILE A 48 15.34 5.27 -5.45
N TYR A 49 14.32 5.96 -4.94
CA TYR A 49 13.42 6.75 -5.79
C TYR A 49 14.17 7.87 -6.51
N GLU A 50 15.06 8.59 -5.82
CA GLU A 50 15.86 9.64 -6.42
C GLU A 50 16.80 9.12 -7.52
N LEU A 51 17.55 8.06 -7.22
CA LEU A 51 18.47 7.44 -8.17
C LEU A 51 17.73 6.87 -9.40
N GLY A 52 16.58 6.21 -9.17
CA GLY A 52 15.75 5.66 -10.24
C GLY A 52 15.19 6.73 -11.16
N ASN A 53 14.79 7.88 -10.61
CA ASN A 53 14.30 9.01 -11.39
C ASN A 53 15.44 9.63 -12.24
N LYS A 54 16.61 9.89 -11.64
CA LYS A 54 17.77 10.44 -12.37
C LYS A 54 18.20 9.55 -13.53
N GLY A 55 18.20 8.23 -13.34
CA GLY A 55 18.64 7.27 -14.36
C GLY A 55 17.63 7.01 -15.48
N ARG A 56 16.35 7.35 -15.32
CA ARG A 56 15.26 7.02 -16.24
C ARG A 56 14.46 8.23 -16.71
N SER A 57 14.87 9.43 -16.35
CA SER A 57 14.22 10.66 -16.78
C SER A 57 14.37 10.84 -18.28
N LYS A 58 13.24 10.93 -18.99
CA LYS A 58 13.19 11.21 -20.42
C LYS A 58 13.47 12.68 -20.71
N THR A 59 13.18 13.54 -19.78
CA THR A 59 13.36 15.00 -19.89
C THR A 59 14.73 15.45 -19.39
N GLY A 60 15.45 14.56 -18.69
CA GLY A 60 16.77 14.87 -18.12
C GLY A 60 16.72 15.70 -16.83
N ASP A 61 15.55 16.14 -16.38
CA ASP A 61 15.36 16.94 -15.17
C ASP A 61 15.14 16.09 -13.90
N GLY A 62 15.01 14.74 -14.06
CA GLY A 62 14.80 13.81 -12.95
C GLY A 62 13.39 13.83 -12.33
N ASN A 63 12.43 14.53 -12.96
CA ASN A 63 11.08 14.70 -12.42
C ASN A 63 10.05 13.70 -12.95
N ASP A 64 10.44 12.84 -13.86
CA ASP A 64 9.53 11.90 -14.56
C ASP A 64 9.14 10.71 -13.72
N ARG A 65 8.77 10.75 -12.55
CA ARG A 65 8.36 9.63 -11.70
C ARG A 65 7.91 8.37 -12.49
N ASN A 66 8.86 7.81 -13.27
CA ASN A 66 8.60 6.73 -14.23
C ASN A 66 7.88 5.53 -13.62
N TRP A 67 8.12 5.23 -12.35
CA TRP A 67 7.48 4.15 -11.62
C TRP A 67 5.95 4.35 -11.50
N GLU A 68 5.45 5.61 -11.55
CA GLU A 68 4.03 5.90 -11.50
C GLU A 68 3.28 5.47 -12.77
N ASN A 69 3.96 5.22 -13.87
CA ASN A 69 3.34 4.66 -15.07
C ASN A 69 2.80 3.25 -14.85
N GLY A 70 3.33 2.55 -13.85
CA GLY A 70 2.98 1.19 -13.50
C GLY A 70 3.76 0.17 -14.33
N MET A 71 4.00 -0.98 -13.71
CA MET A 71 4.57 -2.18 -14.34
C MET A 71 3.70 -3.37 -13.94
N PRO A 72 3.77 -4.50 -14.67
CA PRO A 72 3.12 -5.73 -14.22
C PRO A 72 3.51 -6.04 -12.78
N LEU A 73 2.52 -6.34 -11.93
CA LEU A 73 2.76 -6.57 -10.50
C LEU A 73 3.78 -7.68 -10.23
N ILE A 74 3.79 -8.70 -11.10
CA ILE A 74 4.75 -9.81 -10.99
C ILE A 74 6.21 -9.34 -11.15
N ASP A 75 6.46 -8.31 -11.97
CA ASP A 75 7.82 -7.82 -12.22
C ASP A 75 8.41 -7.15 -10.97
N PHE A 76 7.59 -6.45 -10.19
CA PHE A 76 8.02 -5.93 -8.89
C PHE A 76 8.43 -7.06 -7.93
N LEU A 77 7.65 -8.16 -7.88
CA LEU A 77 7.96 -9.29 -7.00
C LEU A 77 9.23 -10.01 -7.44
N HIS A 78 9.41 -10.25 -8.74
CA HIS A 78 10.63 -10.85 -9.28
C HIS A 78 11.85 -9.99 -8.97
N SER A 79 11.77 -8.67 -9.17
CA SER A 79 12.86 -7.76 -8.85
C SER A 79 13.18 -7.75 -7.36
N ALA A 80 12.16 -7.73 -6.50
CA ALA A 80 12.36 -7.78 -5.05
C ALA A 80 13.09 -9.07 -4.63
N LEU A 81 12.65 -10.24 -5.15
CA LEU A 81 13.27 -11.53 -4.87
C LEU A 81 14.71 -11.59 -5.36
N ASN A 82 15.00 -11.07 -6.55
CA ASN A 82 16.37 -11.02 -7.09
C ASN A 82 17.29 -10.22 -6.17
N HIS A 83 16.87 -9.05 -5.71
CA HIS A 83 17.66 -8.24 -4.77
C HIS A 83 17.84 -8.93 -3.42
N ILE A 84 16.80 -9.57 -2.88
CA ILE A 84 16.91 -10.35 -1.62
C ILE A 84 17.91 -11.49 -1.81
N THR A 85 17.82 -12.24 -2.89
CA THR A 85 18.70 -13.37 -3.18
C THR A 85 20.15 -12.92 -3.37
N ALA A 86 20.41 -11.85 -4.11
CA ALA A 86 21.74 -11.27 -4.26
C ALA A 86 22.34 -10.86 -2.90
N HIS A 87 21.55 -10.23 -2.05
CA HIS A 87 21.98 -9.86 -0.71
C HIS A 87 22.34 -11.09 0.15
N ILE A 88 21.51 -12.15 0.11
CA ILE A 88 21.78 -13.42 0.82
C ILE A 88 23.06 -14.07 0.29
N ALA A 89 23.29 -14.02 -1.02
CA ALA A 89 24.51 -14.53 -1.65
C ALA A 89 25.78 -13.72 -1.32
N GLY A 90 25.65 -12.63 -0.55
CA GLY A 90 26.79 -11.81 -0.11
C GLY A 90 27.12 -10.65 -1.06
N ASP A 91 26.34 -10.41 -2.11
CA ASP A 91 26.54 -9.25 -2.97
C ASP A 91 26.27 -7.95 -2.19
N ARG A 92 27.20 -7.01 -2.32
CA ARG A 92 27.15 -5.66 -1.71
C ARG A 92 27.44 -4.56 -2.74
N SER A 93 27.41 -4.89 -4.02
CA SER A 93 27.67 -3.94 -5.11
C SER A 93 26.58 -2.87 -5.22
N GLU A 94 25.36 -3.20 -4.73
CA GLU A 94 24.19 -2.33 -4.75
C GLU A 94 23.45 -2.37 -3.40
N PRO A 95 22.62 -1.37 -3.08
CA PRO A 95 21.79 -1.36 -1.89
C PRO A 95 20.59 -2.31 -2.01
N HIS A 96 20.82 -3.60 -2.20
CA HIS A 96 19.84 -4.61 -2.55
C HIS A 96 18.61 -4.61 -1.64
N ILE A 97 18.78 -4.47 -0.32
CA ILE A 97 17.63 -4.46 0.61
C ILE A 97 16.74 -3.24 0.37
N SER A 98 17.33 -2.06 0.20
CA SER A 98 16.56 -0.84 -0.10
C SER A 98 15.82 -0.97 -1.44
N GLN A 99 16.45 -1.58 -2.44
CA GLN A 99 15.84 -1.86 -3.75
C GLN A 99 14.70 -2.89 -3.66
N ALA A 100 14.86 -3.92 -2.83
CA ALA A 100 13.79 -4.89 -2.58
C ALA A 100 12.57 -4.22 -1.93
N ILE A 101 12.79 -3.39 -0.90
CA ILE A 101 11.72 -2.64 -0.24
C ILE A 101 11.06 -1.66 -1.21
N TRP A 102 11.85 -0.96 -2.04
CA TRP A 102 11.34 -0.08 -3.09
C TRP A 102 10.38 -0.82 -4.04
N ASN A 103 10.76 -2.02 -4.51
CA ASN A 103 9.91 -2.84 -5.36
C ASN A 103 8.61 -3.24 -4.65
N LEU A 104 8.67 -3.65 -3.37
CA LEU A 104 7.48 -4.04 -2.60
C LEU A 104 6.54 -2.86 -2.34
N LEU A 105 7.08 -1.66 -2.08
CA LEU A 105 6.27 -0.45 -1.93
C LEU A 105 5.54 -0.09 -3.23
N ASN A 106 6.24 -0.18 -4.38
CA ASN A 106 5.63 0.09 -5.68
C ASN A 106 4.63 -1.01 -6.10
N TYR A 107 4.88 -2.27 -5.74
CA TYR A 107 3.89 -3.34 -5.86
C TYR A 107 2.59 -2.97 -5.12
N LEU A 108 2.70 -2.60 -3.85
CA LEU A 108 1.54 -2.26 -3.02
C LEU A 108 0.80 -1.03 -3.58
N GLN A 109 1.53 0.02 -3.95
CA GLN A 109 0.92 1.23 -4.52
C GLN A 109 0.23 0.96 -5.85
N THR A 110 0.87 0.20 -6.75
CA THR A 110 0.29 -0.15 -8.05
C THR A 110 -0.93 -1.06 -7.87
N SER A 111 -0.90 -1.97 -6.90
CA SER A 111 -2.05 -2.81 -6.54
C SER A 111 -3.27 -1.97 -6.14
N ILE A 112 -3.06 -0.95 -5.32
CA ILE A 112 -4.12 0.00 -4.92
C ILE A 112 -4.66 0.73 -6.15
N TRP A 113 -3.79 1.21 -7.04
CA TRP A 113 -4.20 1.93 -8.26
C TRP A 113 -4.96 1.04 -9.25
N VAL A 114 -4.59 -0.23 -9.37
CA VAL A 114 -5.33 -1.22 -10.19
C VAL A 114 -6.73 -1.43 -9.62
N ILE A 115 -6.86 -1.61 -8.30
CA ILE A 115 -8.16 -1.78 -7.64
C ILE A 115 -9.03 -0.51 -7.78
N LEU A 116 -8.43 0.67 -7.70
CA LEU A 116 -9.12 1.95 -7.91
C LEU A 116 -9.49 2.23 -9.37
N GLY A 117 -9.01 1.41 -10.32
CA GLY A 117 -9.19 1.65 -11.75
C GLY A 117 -8.36 2.82 -12.31
N SER A 118 -7.43 3.39 -11.53
CA SER A 118 -6.53 4.45 -11.99
C SER A 118 -5.31 3.91 -12.75
N ARG A 119 -5.14 2.59 -12.77
CA ARG A 119 -4.19 1.88 -13.63
C ARG A 119 -4.88 0.66 -14.26
N PRO A 120 -4.42 0.21 -15.47
CA PRO A 120 -5.04 -0.91 -16.17
C PRO A 120 -5.02 -2.19 -15.34
N LYS A 121 -6.14 -2.93 -15.34
CA LYS A 121 -6.26 -4.22 -14.62
C LYS A 121 -5.31 -5.28 -15.16
N GLU A 122 -4.86 -5.13 -16.40
CA GLU A 122 -3.90 -6.01 -17.09
C GLU A 122 -2.52 -6.01 -16.43
N LEU A 123 -2.22 -5.02 -15.57
CA LEU A 123 -1.01 -5.04 -14.74
C LEU A 123 -1.06 -6.12 -13.65
N ASN A 124 -2.26 -6.57 -13.28
CA ASN A 124 -2.44 -7.68 -12.34
C ASN A 124 -2.32 -9.04 -13.04
N LYS A 125 -1.10 -9.44 -13.37
CA LYS A 125 -0.76 -10.74 -13.97
C LYS A 125 -0.18 -11.71 -12.94
N LEU A 126 -0.73 -11.72 -11.74
CA LEU A 126 -0.27 -12.62 -10.68
C LEU A 126 -0.73 -14.06 -10.97
N PRO A 127 0.17 -15.05 -10.92
CA PRO A 127 -0.21 -16.43 -11.05
C PRO A 127 -1.00 -16.89 -9.82
N ASN A 128 -2.01 -17.72 -10.04
CA ASN A 128 -2.74 -18.38 -8.97
C ASN A 128 -2.37 -19.86 -8.93
N HIS A 129 -1.32 -20.21 -8.17
CA HIS A 129 -0.87 -21.59 -8.02
C HIS A 129 -1.66 -22.35 -6.94
N ARG A 130 -2.63 -21.72 -6.29
CA ARG A 130 -3.52 -22.38 -5.33
C ARG A 130 -4.82 -22.77 -6.03
N GLY A 131 -4.99 -24.07 -6.29
CA GLY A 131 -6.18 -24.62 -6.92
C GLY A 131 -6.00 -24.91 -8.41
N ASN A 132 -7.11 -25.10 -9.12
CA ASN A 132 -7.15 -25.52 -10.53
C ASN A 132 -7.04 -24.30 -11.49
N TRP A 133 -6.09 -23.39 -11.23
CA TRP A 133 -5.89 -22.23 -12.12
C TRP A 133 -5.51 -22.70 -13.53
N LYS A 134 -6.17 -22.14 -14.52
CA LYS A 134 -5.88 -22.39 -15.93
C LYS A 134 -5.42 -21.08 -16.60
N PRO A 135 -4.56 -21.15 -17.62
CA PRO A 135 -4.26 -20.00 -18.45
C PRO A 135 -5.56 -19.37 -18.99
N GLY A 136 -5.77 -18.09 -18.72
CA GLY A 136 -7.00 -17.37 -19.08
C GLY A 136 -7.95 -17.12 -17.90
N ASP A 137 -7.76 -17.77 -16.76
CA ASP A 137 -8.48 -17.41 -15.53
C ASP A 137 -8.08 -16.01 -15.06
N GLU A 138 -9.02 -15.31 -14.41
CA GLU A 138 -8.70 -14.02 -13.81
C GLU A 138 -7.62 -14.14 -12.73
N SER A 139 -6.68 -13.24 -12.74
CA SER A 139 -5.67 -13.13 -11.68
C SER A 139 -6.35 -12.85 -10.35
N PRO A 140 -5.86 -13.42 -9.23
CA PRO A 140 -6.40 -13.13 -7.91
C PRO A 140 -6.23 -11.65 -7.58
N SER A 141 -7.03 -11.15 -6.64
CA SER A 141 -6.82 -9.80 -6.12
C SER A 141 -5.37 -9.61 -5.65
N PRO A 142 -4.70 -8.53 -6.04
CA PRO A 142 -3.32 -8.26 -5.62
C PRO A 142 -3.21 -7.91 -4.14
N LEU A 143 -4.34 -7.60 -3.49
CA LEU A 143 -4.43 -7.31 -2.07
C LEU A 143 -5.29 -8.36 -1.37
N SER A 144 -4.95 -8.69 -0.14
CA SER A 144 -5.76 -9.55 0.70
C SER A 144 -7.10 -8.88 1.08
N PRO A 145 -8.15 -9.64 1.41
CA PRO A 145 -9.40 -9.07 1.90
C PRO A 145 -9.21 -8.13 3.10
N ARG A 146 -8.28 -8.45 4.01
CA ARG A 146 -7.99 -7.61 5.18
C ARG A 146 -7.33 -6.27 4.81
N GLU A 147 -6.42 -6.26 3.84
CA GLU A 147 -5.83 -5.02 3.33
C GLU A 147 -6.88 -4.15 2.66
N ILE A 148 -7.79 -4.74 1.89
CA ILE A 148 -8.90 -4.05 1.25
C ILE A 148 -9.84 -3.46 2.30
N GLU A 149 -10.22 -4.22 3.31
CA GLU A 149 -11.05 -3.76 4.43
C GLU A 149 -10.39 -2.57 5.13
N TRP A 150 -9.12 -2.68 5.46
CA TRP A 150 -8.37 -1.61 6.11
C TRP A 150 -8.28 -0.35 5.24
N LEU A 151 -7.97 -0.48 3.95
CA LEU A 151 -7.90 0.65 3.02
C LEU A 151 -9.27 1.31 2.81
N THR A 152 -10.34 0.52 2.82
CA THR A 152 -11.73 1.02 2.75
C THR A 152 -12.08 1.79 4.03
N PHE A 153 -11.73 1.26 5.19
CA PHE A 153 -11.92 1.94 6.47
C PHE A 153 -11.18 3.27 6.52
N LYS A 154 -9.97 3.35 5.97
CA LYS A 154 -9.17 4.58 5.87
C LYS A 154 -9.64 5.55 4.77
N GLY A 155 -10.65 5.18 4.00
CA GLY A 155 -11.18 6.00 2.90
C GLY A 155 -10.24 6.09 1.69
N VAL A 156 -9.25 5.21 1.59
CA VAL A 156 -8.38 5.06 0.41
C VAL A 156 -9.15 4.35 -0.71
N LEU A 157 -9.90 3.31 -0.36
CA LEU A 157 -10.81 2.62 -1.27
C LEU A 157 -12.26 3.06 -1.01
N PRO A 158 -13.12 3.12 -2.05
CA PRO A 158 -14.54 3.45 -1.89
C PRO A 158 -15.28 2.37 -1.09
N LYS A 159 -16.31 2.78 -0.35
CA LYS A 159 -17.18 1.87 0.45
C LYS A 159 -18.18 1.07 -0.39
N THR A 160 -18.15 1.13 -1.71
CA THR A 160 -19.13 0.47 -2.57
C THR A 160 -18.82 -1.02 -2.77
N PRO A 161 -19.85 -1.89 -2.80
CA PRO A 161 -19.68 -3.34 -2.95
C PRO A 161 -19.15 -3.80 -4.32
N ASP A 162 -18.98 -2.89 -5.28
CA ASP A 162 -18.74 -3.21 -6.70
C ASP A 162 -17.27 -3.11 -7.14
N LEU A 163 -16.34 -3.45 -6.24
CA LEU A 163 -14.92 -3.61 -6.60
C LEU A 163 -14.65 -4.89 -7.41
N GLY A 164 -15.69 -5.56 -7.95
CA GLY A 164 -15.54 -6.86 -8.60
C GLY A 164 -15.11 -7.98 -7.63
N LEU A 165 -15.16 -7.70 -6.32
CA LEU A 165 -14.72 -8.62 -5.26
C LEU A 165 -15.80 -9.64 -4.87
N GLY A 166 -16.99 -9.58 -5.46
CA GLY A 166 -18.13 -10.43 -5.12
C GLY A 166 -17.86 -11.94 -5.17
N ASN A 167 -16.84 -12.36 -5.91
CA ASN A 167 -16.43 -13.77 -5.98
C ASN A 167 -15.35 -14.14 -4.94
N TYR A 168 -14.71 -13.19 -4.27
CA TYR A 168 -13.64 -13.49 -3.33
C TYR A 168 -14.13 -13.81 -1.92
N GLN A 169 -15.20 -13.16 -1.45
CA GLN A 169 -15.80 -13.45 -0.14
C GLN A 169 -16.43 -14.86 -0.10
N LEU A 170 -17.15 -15.25 -1.15
CA LEU A 170 -17.75 -16.59 -1.25
C LEU A 170 -16.72 -17.73 -1.30
N ARG A 171 -15.53 -17.52 -1.89
CA ARG A 171 -14.48 -18.53 -1.95
C ARG A 171 -13.69 -18.67 -0.65
N ALA A 172 -13.54 -17.63 0.14
CA ALA A 172 -12.92 -17.73 1.46
C ALA A 172 -13.75 -18.55 2.43
N GLU A 173 -15.08 -18.42 2.37
CA GLU A 173 -16.02 -19.20 3.18
C GLU A 173 -16.08 -20.67 2.76
N THR A 174 -15.99 -20.97 1.45
CA THR A 174 -16.02 -22.35 0.93
C THR A 174 -14.69 -23.09 1.06
N ALA A 175 -13.57 -22.39 1.24
CA ALA A 175 -12.25 -23.02 1.41
C ALA A 175 -11.96 -23.47 2.85
N GLY A 176 -12.91 -23.41 3.77
CA GLY A 176 -12.76 -23.90 5.15
C GLY A 176 -11.77 -23.08 6.01
N LEU A 177 -11.34 -21.93 5.52
CA LEU A 177 -10.48 -20.99 6.27
C LEU A 177 -11.33 -19.99 7.08
N GLY A 178 -12.61 -20.30 7.27
CA GLY A 178 -13.63 -19.47 7.89
C GLY A 178 -13.56 -19.43 9.42
N GLY A 179 -12.48 -18.96 9.96
CA GLY A 179 -12.57 -18.23 11.22
C GLY A 179 -13.13 -16.84 10.90
N LYS A 180 -14.29 -16.48 11.44
CA LYS A 180 -14.79 -15.10 11.37
C LYS A 180 -13.64 -14.17 11.74
N PRO A 181 -13.32 -13.16 10.92
CA PRO A 181 -12.30 -12.19 11.30
C PRO A 181 -12.70 -11.61 12.65
N LYS A 182 -11.84 -11.72 13.64
CA LYS A 182 -12.07 -11.04 14.92
C LYS A 182 -12.16 -9.55 14.59
N PRO A 183 -13.18 -8.83 15.12
CA PRO A 183 -13.23 -7.40 14.95
C PRO A 183 -11.90 -6.83 15.43
N PHE A 184 -11.38 -5.84 14.72
CA PHE A 184 -10.19 -5.11 15.11
C PHE A 184 -10.48 -4.45 16.45
N VAL A 185 -10.01 -5.05 17.53
CA VAL A 185 -10.03 -4.44 18.86
C VAL A 185 -8.84 -3.48 18.83
N GLU A 186 -9.12 -2.19 18.91
CA GLU A 186 -8.10 -1.21 19.27
C GLU A 186 -7.61 -1.64 20.67
N ASP A 187 -6.33 -2.04 20.77
CA ASP A 187 -5.70 -2.19 22.07
C ASP A 187 -5.67 -0.79 22.71
N GLU A 188 -6.72 -0.47 23.47
CA GLU A 188 -6.65 0.52 24.54
C GLU A 188 -5.75 -0.12 25.60
N ASP A 189 -4.72 0.59 25.99
CA ASP A 189 -3.75 0.28 27.04
C ASP A 189 -2.43 -0.38 26.58
N ILE A 190 -1.55 0.48 26.03
CA ILE A 190 -0.12 0.41 26.36
C ILE A 190 0.28 1.78 26.89
N ALA A 191 0.30 1.85 28.21
CA ALA A 191 0.86 2.95 28.99
C ALA A 191 2.37 3.06 28.80
#